data_e0a9e5025ffb3b361ad1250a916435ae
#
_entry.id   e0a9e5025ffb3b361ad1250a916435ae
#
_cell.length_a   1.000
_cell.length_b   1.000
_cell.length_c   1.000
_cell.angle_alpha   90.00
_cell.angle_beta   90.00
_cell.angle_gamma   90.00
#
_symmetry.space_group_name_H-M   'P 1'
#
loop_
_entity.id
_entity.type
_entity.pdbx_description
1 polymer ?
#
loop_
_entity_poly.entity_id
_entity_poly.type
_entity_poly.pdbx_seq_one_letter_code
_entity_poly.pdbx_strand_id
1 'polypeptide(L)'
;MKFYYDNRLLTGQEISRTMAGPSIDDIDLQILGELQDDGRMTNVELARKVGLTAPPCLRRVRALEESGAISSYHAVVNPAMLGYTITVFAMVSLKSQAEADLKAFEDHIATLPEVRECYMLNGEIDFILKVVARDLQSFQQFLTSKLTPAPNVVSVKTSLTIRSSKNLPGVPLPV
;
A
#
# COMPACT_ATOMS: atom_id res chain seq x y z
N MET A 1 -6.32 -5.65 15.31
CA MET A 1 -5.86 -4.26 15.36
C MET A 1 -5.80 -3.77 13.92
N LYS A 2 -6.76 -2.94 13.48
CA LYS A 2 -6.86 -2.46 12.09
C LYS A 2 -6.04 -1.19 12.00
N PHE A 3 -4.91 -1.22 11.34
CA PHE A 3 -4.20 -0.01 10.95
C PHE A 3 -4.79 0.47 9.63
N TYR A 4 -5.64 1.47 9.68
CA TYR A 4 -6.02 2.26 8.51
C TYR A 4 -4.91 3.28 8.29
N TYR A 5 -4.31 3.28 7.10
CA TYR A 5 -3.57 4.44 6.63
C TYR A 5 -4.56 5.60 6.47
N ASP A 6 -4.38 6.66 7.24
CA ASP A 6 -5.03 7.93 6.98
C ASP A 6 -4.32 8.57 5.78
N ASN A 7 -4.75 8.19 4.58
CA ASN A 7 -4.13 8.57 3.31
C ASN A 7 -4.64 9.94 2.83
N ARG A 8 -4.81 10.91 3.76
CA ARG A 8 -5.09 12.29 3.39
C ARG A 8 -3.83 12.91 2.81
N LEU A 9 -4.00 13.66 1.72
CA LEU A 9 -2.97 14.61 1.29
C LEU A 9 -2.73 15.57 2.47
N LEU A 10 -1.58 15.43 3.11
CA LEU A 10 -1.19 16.29 4.22
C LEU A 10 -1.11 17.72 3.72
N THR A 11 -1.76 18.64 4.42
CA THR A 11 -1.58 20.08 4.18
C THR A 11 -0.14 20.49 4.45
N GLY A 12 0.33 21.60 3.87
CA GLY A 12 1.70 22.07 4.08
C GLY A 12 2.10 22.20 5.56
N GLN A 13 1.14 22.45 6.47
CA GLN A 13 1.38 22.47 7.92
C GLN A 13 1.50 21.08 8.54
N GLU A 14 0.76 20.10 8.03
CA GLU A 14 0.85 18.70 8.46
C GLU A 14 2.13 18.05 7.95
N ILE A 15 2.56 18.36 6.72
CA ILE A 15 3.86 17.97 6.17
C ILE A 15 4.99 18.53 7.05
N SER A 16 4.93 19.77 7.46
CA SER A 16 5.91 20.40 8.36
C SER A 16 5.93 19.79 9.76
N ARG A 17 4.78 19.29 10.25
CA ARG A 17 4.65 18.62 11.54
C ARG A 17 5.09 17.16 11.48
N THR A 18 4.86 16.48 10.35
CA THR A 18 5.31 15.10 10.09
C THR A 18 6.82 15.07 9.86
N MET A 19 7.41 16.14 9.31
CA MET A 19 8.86 16.30 9.22
C MET A 19 9.55 16.59 10.58
N ALA A 20 8.79 16.84 11.65
CA ALA A 20 9.27 16.94 13.04
C ALA A 20 9.22 15.60 13.79
N GLY A 21 9.09 14.49 13.09
CA GLY A 21 9.34 13.14 13.62
C GLY A 21 10.79 12.99 14.11
N PRO A 22 11.13 11.96 14.87
CA PRO A 22 12.48 11.71 15.30
C PRO A 22 13.42 11.76 14.08
N SER A 23 14.51 12.50 14.18
CA SER A 23 15.46 12.61 13.08
C SER A 23 15.99 11.21 12.76
N ILE A 24 15.61 10.69 11.59
CA ILE A 24 16.11 9.41 11.08
C ILE A 24 17.57 9.64 10.71
N ASP A 25 18.48 8.94 11.38
CA ASP A 25 19.92 9.00 11.12
C ASP A 25 20.36 7.92 10.10
N ASP A 26 21.64 7.94 9.72
CA ASP A 26 22.20 7.00 8.73
C ASP A 26 22.07 5.53 9.18
N ILE A 27 22.16 5.27 10.48
CA ILE A 27 21.97 3.91 11.03
C ILE A 27 20.50 3.50 10.92
N ASP A 28 19.59 4.42 11.19
CA ASP A 28 18.15 4.16 11.04
C ASP A 28 17.80 3.88 9.56
N LEU A 29 18.39 4.61 8.62
CA LEU A 29 18.25 4.33 7.18
C LEU A 29 18.78 2.94 6.81
N GLN A 30 19.91 2.53 7.35
CA GLN A 30 20.46 1.18 7.15
C GLN A 30 19.51 0.10 7.72
N ILE A 31 18.98 0.32 8.94
CA ILE A 31 17.98 -0.57 9.55
C ILE A 31 16.75 -0.71 8.67
N LEU A 32 16.20 0.42 8.19
CA LEU A 32 15.05 0.43 7.30
C LEU A 32 15.33 -0.30 5.99
N GLY A 33 16.52 -0.11 5.39
CA GLY A 33 16.93 -0.81 4.17
C GLY A 33 16.96 -2.32 4.35
N GLU A 34 17.62 -2.80 5.39
CA GLU A 34 17.72 -4.22 5.69
C GLU A 34 16.35 -4.86 5.97
N LEU A 35 15.49 -4.17 6.72
CA LEU A 35 14.14 -4.65 7.03
C LEU A 35 13.18 -4.54 5.83
N GLN A 36 13.42 -3.62 4.90
CA GLN A 36 12.66 -3.53 3.66
C GLN A 36 12.98 -4.70 2.72
N ASP A 37 14.22 -5.18 2.75
CA ASP A 37 14.66 -6.34 1.96
C ASP A 37 14.26 -7.67 2.62
N ASP A 38 14.39 -7.79 3.94
CA ASP A 38 13.99 -8.97 4.72
C ASP A 38 13.35 -8.58 6.06
N GLY A 39 12.04 -8.40 6.06
CA GLY A 39 11.25 -8.11 7.26
C GLY A 39 11.18 -9.25 8.30
N ARG A 40 11.78 -10.42 8.02
CA ARG A 40 11.89 -11.54 8.98
C ARG A 40 13.26 -11.67 9.62
N MET A 41 14.19 -10.80 9.27
CA MET A 41 15.52 -10.79 9.85
C MET A 41 15.46 -10.71 11.38
N THR A 42 16.27 -11.52 12.05
CA THR A 42 16.37 -11.46 13.50
C THR A 42 17.10 -10.18 13.94
N ASN A 43 16.76 -9.66 15.13
CA ASN A 43 17.43 -8.47 15.65
C ASN A 43 18.95 -8.66 15.82
N VAL A 44 19.42 -9.89 16.04
CA VAL A 44 20.85 -10.20 16.14
C VAL A 44 21.53 -10.08 14.78
N GLU A 45 20.91 -10.59 13.74
CA GLU A 45 21.40 -10.47 12.36
C GLU A 45 21.39 -9.03 11.87
N LEU A 46 20.28 -8.32 12.12
CA LEU A 46 20.16 -6.89 11.81
C LEU A 46 21.23 -6.07 12.48
N ALA A 47 21.42 -6.26 13.79
CA ALA A 47 22.44 -5.55 14.56
C ALA A 47 23.85 -5.76 13.97
N ARG A 48 24.19 -7.01 13.60
CA ARG A 48 25.46 -7.32 12.95
C ARG A 48 25.63 -6.59 11.62
N LYS A 49 24.58 -6.50 10.81
CA LYS A 49 24.62 -5.83 9.49
C LYS A 49 24.82 -4.32 9.62
N VAL A 50 24.19 -3.68 10.60
CA VAL A 50 24.28 -2.23 10.81
C VAL A 50 25.39 -1.83 11.81
N GLY A 51 26.29 -2.75 12.18
CA GLY A 51 27.44 -2.46 13.05
C GLY A 51 27.09 -2.16 14.50
N LEU A 52 25.96 -2.68 15.01
CA LEU A 52 25.51 -2.50 16.39
C LEU A 52 25.54 -3.81 17.18
N THR A 53 25.37 -3.68 18.51
CA THR A 53 24.96 -4.82 19.35
C THR A 53 23.43 -4.93 19.39
N ALA A 54 22.91 -6.12 19.76
CA ALA A 54 21.47 -6.39 19.69
C ALA A 54 20.58 -5.45 20.53
N PRO A 55 20.96 -5.04 21.78
CA PRO A 55 20.09 -4.18 22.57
C PRO A 55 19.88 -2.77 21.97
N PRO A 56 20.91 -2.01 21.55
CA PRO A 56 20.70 -0.71 20.92
C PRO A 56 20.00 -0.82 19.56
N CYS A 57 20.24 -1.88 18.78
CA CYS A 57 19.53 -2.13 17.53
C CYS A 57 18.02 -2.32 17.79
N LEU A 58 17.64 -3.16 18.74
CA LEU A 58 16.24 -3.37 19.11
C LEU A 58 15.55 -2.08 19.55
N ARG A 59 16.25 -1.24 20.32
CA ARG A 59 15.70 0.06 20.75
C ARG A 59 15.40 0.97 19.55
N ARG A 60 16.30 0.99 18.54
CA ARG A 60 16.09 1.78 17.32
C ARG A 60 14.92 1.23 16.49
N VAL A 61 14.83 -0.09 16.28
CA VAL A 61 13.72 -0.70 15.57
C VAL A 61 12.40 -0.33 16.24
N ARG A 62 12.28 -0.44 17.56
CA ARG A 62 11.07 -0.03 18.29
C ARG A 62 10.74 1.45 18.12
N ALA A 63 11.73 2.33 18.14
CA ALA A 63 11.52 3.76 17.92
C ALA A 63 11.01 4.03 16.48
N LEU A 64 11.53 3.31 15.48
CA LEU A 64 11.05 3.39 14.10
C LEU A 64 9.61 2.86 13.93
N GLU A 65 9.25 1.81 14.66
CA GLU A 65 7.87 1.28 14.71
C GLU A 65 6.93 2.27 15.42
N GLU A 66 7.31 2.79 16.57
CA GLU A 66 6.53 3.75 17.37
C GLU A 66 6.33 5.08 16.64
N SER A 67 7.32 5.53 15.86
CA SER A 67 7.23 6.75 15.06
C SER A 67 6.39 6.57 13.79
N GLY A 68 6.07 5.32 13.40
CA GLY A 68 5.39 5.00 12.14
C GLY A 68 6.30 4.98 10.91
N ALA A 69 7.61 5.14 11.06
CA ALA A 69 8.57 4.96 9.97
C ALA A 69 8.53 3.52 9.43
N ILE A 70 8.32 2.55 10.33
CA ILE A 70 7.92 1.19 9.98
C ILE A 70 6.43 1.08 10.28
N SER A 71 5.63 1.01 9.23
CA SER A 71 4.17 0.94 9.35
C SER A 71 3.67 -0.47 9.67
N SER A 72 4.33 -1.50 9.12
CA SER A 72 3.90 -2.89 9.27
C SER A 72 4.90 -3.86 8.65
N TYR A 73 4.73 -5.14 8.96
CA TYR A 73 5.44 -6.26 8.33
C TYR A 73 4.43 -7.17 7.66
N HIS A 74 4.62 -7.48 6.39
CA HIS A 74 3.72 -8.34 5.63
C HIS A 74 4.46 -9.42 4.87
N ALA A 75 3.88 -10.63 4.84
CA ALA A 75 4.33 -11.66 3.92
C ALA A 75 3.87 -11.34 2.50
N VAL A 76 4.78 -11.35 1.54
CA VAL A 76 4.43 -11.33 0.12
C VAL A 76 4.05 -12.75 -0.30
N VAL A 77 2.76 -12.97 -0.51
CA VAL A 77 2.21 -14.26 -0.88
C VAL A 77 2.19 -14.41 -2.40
N ASN A 78 2.60 -15.58 -2.90
CA ASN A 78 2.50 -15.88 -4.34
C ASN A 78 1.02 -16.10 -4.71
N PRO A 79 0.39 -15.18 -5.46
CA PRO A 79 -1.04 -15.28 -5.76
C PRO A 79 -1.37 -16.49 -6.64
N ALA A 80 -0.47 -16.89 -7.55
CA ALA A 80 -0.68 -18.02 -8.43
C ALA A 80 -0.80 -19.35 -7.67
N MET A 81 -0.05 -19.50 -6.56
CA MET A 81 -0.15 -20.69 -5.69
C MET A 81 -1.50 -20.78 -4.97
N LEU A 82 -2.23 -19.68 -4.87
CA LEU A 82 -3.57 -19.59 -4.29
C LEU A 82 -4.68 -19.54 -5.35
N GLY A 83 -4.32 -19.76 -6.62
CA GLY A 83 -5.26 -19.77 -7.73
C GLY A 83 -5.68 -18.37 -8.23
N TYR A 84 -5.01 -17.30 -7.81
CA TYR A 84 -5.22 -15.96 -8.35
C TYR A 84 -4.25 -15.72 -9.51
N THR A 85 -4.75 -15.90 -10.73
CA THR A 85 -3.91 -15.84 -11.94
C THR A 85 -4.02 -14.52 -12.71
N ILE A 86 -4.99 -13.68 -12.34
CA ILE A 86 -5.30 -12.43 -13.04
C ILE A 86 -5.11 -11.25 -12.10
N THR A 87 -4.36 -10.27 -12.59
CA THR A 87 -4.28 -8.93 -11.99
C THR A 87 -4.75 -7.91 -13.02
N VAL A 88 -5.67 -7.04 -12.61
CA VAL A 88 -6.26 -6.00 -13.45
C VAL A 88 -6.12 -4.65 -12.76
N PHE A 89 -5.74 -3.63 -13.52
CA PHE A 89 -5.88 -2.24 -13.10
C PHE A 89 -7.20 -1.69 -13.63
N ALA A 90 -8.08 -1.27 -12.71
CA ALA A 90 -9.36 -0.65 -13.04
C ALA A 90 -9.29 0.85 -12.75
N MET A 91 -9.50 1.65 -13.77
CA MET A 91 -9.55 3.11 -13.70
C MET A 91 -11.02 3.52 -13.61
N VAL A 92 -11.38 4.20 -12.55
CA VAL A 92 -12.77 4.54 -12.22
C VAL A 92 -12.96 6.05 -12.28
N SER A 93 -14.04 6.48 -12.94
CA SER A 93 -14.50 7.86 -12.88
C SER A 93 -15.84 7.93 -12.17
N LEU A 94 -15.98 8.91 -11.27
CA LEU A 94 -17.18 9.16 -10.49
C LEU A 94 -18.00 10.29 -11.10
N LYS A 95 -19.27 10.35 -10.76
CA LYS A 95 -20.19 11.41 -11.16
C LYS A 95 -19.87 12.75 -10.50
N SER A 96 -19.31 12.73 -9.30
CA SER A 96 -19.04 13.89 -8.49
C SER A 96 -17.78 13.65 -7.68
N GLN A 97 -16.97 14.71 -7.49
CA GLN A 97 -15.79 14.74 -6.65
C GLN A 97 -16.06 15.40 -5.28
N ALA A 98 -17.35 15.52 -4.89
CA ALA A 98 -17.70 15.94 -3.54
C ALA A 98 -17.16 14.95 -2.52
N GLU A 99 -16.63 15.42 -1.40
CA GLU A 99 -15.99 14.60 -0.35
C GLU A 99 -16.90 13.44 0.10
N ALA A 100 -18.21 13.67 0.23
CA ALA A 100 -19.17 12.62 0.60
C ALA A 100 -19.28 11.51 -0.46
N ASP A 101 -19.16 11.85 -1.75
CA ASP A 101 -19.24 10.90 -2.85
C ASP A 101 -17.94 10.09 -2.98
N LEU A 102 -16.79 10.74 -2.82
CA LEU A 102 -15.48 10.09 -2.77
C LEU A 102 -15.43 9.09 -1.63
N LYS A 103 -15.82 9.53 -0.43
CA LYS A 103 -15.82 8.67 0.76
C LYS A 103 -16.80 7.50 0.62
N ALA A 104 -17.99 7.69 0.06
CA ALA A 104 -18.95 6.61 -0.16
C ALA A 104 -18.37 5.52 -1.09
N PHE A 105 -17.62 5.92 -2.12
CA PHE A 105 -16.91 4.98 -2.99
C PHE A 105 -15.79 4.26 -2.25
N GLU A 106 -14.92 4.98 -1.53
CA GLU A 106 -13.82 4.40 -0.74
C GLU A 106 -14.32 3.39 0.30
N ASP A 107 -15.38 3.74 1.05
CA ASP A 107 -16.00 2.86 2.05
C ASP A 107 -16.54 1.58 1.39
N HIS A 108 -17.13 1.69 0.19
CA HIS A 108 -17.58 0.52 -0.58
C HIS A 108 -16.38 -0.34 -1.02
N ILE A 109 -15.35 0.26 -1.61
CA ILE A 109 -14.16 -0.46 -2.09
C ILE A 109 -13.43 -1.16 -0.95
N ALA A 110 -13.38 -0.57 0.23
CA ALA A 110 -12.75 -1.18 1.42
C ALA A 110 -13.41 -2.52 1.83
N THR A 111 -14.64 -2.77 1.43
CA THR A 111 -15.34 -4.03 1.70
C THR A 111 -15.01 -5.14 0.69
N LEU A 112 -14.39 -4.82 -0.44
CA LEU A 112 -14.16 -5.74 -1.55
C LEU A 112 -12.79 -6.43 -1.44
N PRO A 113 -12.71 -7.71 -1.08
CA PRO A 113 -11.44 -8.41 -0.88
C PRO A 113 -10.63 -8.59 -2.17
N GLU A 114 -11.26 -8.55 -3.32
CA GLU A 114 -10.61 -8.62 -4.64
C GLU A 114 -9.77 -7.37 -4.93
N VAL A 115 -10.13 -6.22 -4.35
CA VAL A 115 -9.36 -4.97 -4.46
C VAL A 115 -8.22 -5.01 -3.46
N ARG A 116 -7.00 -4.95 -3.98
CA ARG A 116 -5.78 -5.02 -3.15
C ARG A 116 -5.14 -3.65 -2.93
N GLU A 117 -5.35 -2.74 -3.84
CA GLU A 117 -4.86 -1.36 -3.76
C GLU A 117 -5.91 -0.43 -4.37
N CYS A 118 -6.08 0.74 -3.78
CA CYS A 118 -6.96 1.79 -4.28
C CYS A 118 -6.27 3.13 -4.06
N TYR A 119 -6.10 3.89 -5.13
CA TYR A 119 -5.49 5.21 -5.09
C TYR A 119 -6.43 6.23 -5.71
N MET A 120 -6.70 7.32 -5.00
CA MET A 120 -7.32 8.50 -5.57
C MET A 120 -6.28 9.25 -6.40
N LEU A 121 -6.66 9.70 -7.58
CA LEU A 121 -5.77 10.37 -8.52
C LEU A 121 -6.22 11.79 -8.79
N ASN A 122 -5.27 12.64 -9.12
CA ASN A 122 -5.54 13.98 -9.65
C ASN A 122 -5.40 13.93 -11.17
N GLY A 123 -6.51 13.89 -11.91
CA GLY A 123 -6.49 13.79 -13.37
C GLY A 123 -7.86 13.47 -13.98
N GLU A 124 -7.84 12.86 -15.16
CA GLU A 124 -9.07 12.48 -15.90
C GLU A 124 -9.87 11.36 -15.26
N ILE A 125 -9.25 10.57 -14.40
CA ILE A 125 -9.87 9.48 -13.64
C ILE A 125 -9.73 9.78 -12.16
N ASP A 126 -10.72 9.39 -11.37
CA ASP A 126 -10.75 9.68 -9.94
C ASP A 126 -9.99 8.63 -9.14
N PHE A 127 -10.09 7.35 -9.52
CA PHE A 127 -9.43 6.26 -8.80
C PHE A 127 -8.77 5.25 -9.75
N ILE A 128 -7.65 4.67 -9.28
CA ILE A 128 -7.08 3.47 -9.85
C ILE A 128 -7.08 2.36 -8.80
N LEU A 129 -7.57 1.19 -9.19
CA LEU A 129 -7.65 0.00 -8.35
C LEU A 129 -6.76 -1.08 -8.90
N LYS A 130 -6.07 -1.81 -8.02
CA LYS A 130 -5.44 -3.08 -8.35
C LYS A 130 -6.35 -4.21 -7.87
N VAL A 131 -6.90 -4.95 -8.81
CA VAL A 131 -7.85 -6.04 -8.57
C VAL A 131 -7.17 -7.36 -8.89
N VAL A 132 -7.37 -8.38 -8.03
CA VAL A 132 -6.91 -9.75 -8.30
C VAL A 132 -8.11 -10.67 -8.45
N ALA A 133 -8.03 -11.59 -9.40
CA ALA A 133 -9.08 -12.57 -9.66
C ALA A 133 -8.47 -13.94 -10.01
N ARG A 134 -9.27 -15.01 -9.88
CA ARG A 134 -8.85 -16.35 -10.21
C ARG A 134 -8.74 -16.56 -11.72
N ASP A 135 -9.71 -16.02 -12.44
CA ASP A 135 -9.86 -16.12 -13.89
C ASP A 135 -10.62 -14.92 -14.45
N LEU A 136 -10.74 -14.85 -15.76
CA LEU A 136 -11.44 -13.77 -16.44
C LEU A 136 -12.95 -13.76 -16.12
N GLN A 137 -13.56 -14.91 -15.92
CA GLN A 137 -14.98 -15.03 -15.58
C GLN A 137 -15.25 -14.45 -14.19
N SER A 138 -14.45 -14.80 -13.21
CA SER A 138 -14.52 -14.25 -11.84
C SER A 138 -14.30 -12.73 -11.84
N PHE A 139 -13.37 -12.24 -12.66
CA PHE A 139 -13.14 -10.81 -12.80
C PHE A 139 -14.34 -10.12 -13.45
N GLN A 140 -14.91 -10.69 -14.52
CA GLN A 140 -16.10 -10.14 -15.17
C GLN A 140 -17.30 -10.08 -14.21
N GLN A 141 -17.49 -11.12 -13.40
CA GLN A 141 -18.53 -11.13 -12.38
C GLN A 141 -18.29 -10.02 -11.33
N PHE A 142 -17.06 -9.88 -10.85
CA PHE A 142 -16.70 -8.78 -9.93
C PHE A 142 -16.99 -7.41 -10.55
N LEU A 143 -16.57 -7.19 -11.79
CA LEU A 143 -16.76 -5.93 -12.50
C LEU A 143 -18.25 -5.57 -12.60
N THR A 144 -19.10 -6.52 -13.04
CA THR A 144 -20.51 -6.27 -13.30
C THR A 144 -21.37 -6.22 -12.04
N SER A 145 -21.04 -7.01 -11.01
CA SER A 145 -21.87 -7.14 -9.80
C SER A 145 -21.42 -6.26 -8.63
N LYS A 146 -20.15 -5.83 -8.61
CA LYS A 146 -19.59 -5.11 -7.46
C LYS A 146 -19.01 -3.74 -7.80
N LEU A 147 -18.21 -3.65 -8.88
CA LEU A 147 -17.49 -2.40 -9.18
C LEU A 147 -18.32 -1.42 -10.00
N THR A 148 -18.93 -1.87 -11.10
CA THR A 148 -19.75 -0.99 -11.94
C THR A 148 -20.97 -0.41 -11.22
N PRO A 149 -21.70 -1.18 -10.37
CA PRO A 149 -22.83 -0.65 -9.60
C PRO A 149 -22.40 0.07 -8.31
N ALA A 150 -21.10 0.26 -8.06
CA ALA A 150 -20.62 0.96 -6.87
C ALA A 150 -21.11 2.43 -6.82
N PRO A 151 -21.19 3.04 -5.63
CA PRO A 151 -21.70 4.39 -5.48
C PRO A 151 -20.98 5.39 -6.38
N ASN A 152 -21.77 6.21 -7.09
CA ASN A 152 -21.33 7.32 -7.94
C ASN A 152 -20.45 6.94 -9.14
N VAL A 153 -20.23 5.66 -9.45
CA VAL A 153 -19.45 5.24 -10.62
C VAL A 153 -20.14 5.61 -11.91
N VAL A 154 -19.42 6.30 -12.80
CA VAL A 154 -19.88 6.66 -14.16
C VAL A 154 -19.23 5.75 -15.19
N SER A 155 -17.94 5.51 -15.06
CA SER A 155 -17.21 4.68 -16.00
C SER A 155 -16.11 3.88 -15.32
N VAL A 156 -15.84 2.70 -15.85
CA VAL A 156 -14.72 1.85 -15.47
C VAL A 156 -13.98 1.44 -16.74
N LYS A 157 -12.68 1.79 -16.81
CA LYS A 157 -11.78 1.31 -17.84
C LYS A 157 -10.83 0.29 -17.19
N THR A 158 -10.59 -0.84 -17.85
CA THR A 158 -9.79 -1.91 -17.26
C THR A 158 -8.60 -2.27 -18.14
N SER A 159 -7.48 -2.58 -17.51
CA SER A 159 -6.25 -3.04 -18.17
C SER A 159 -5.76 -4.31 -17.49
N LEU A 160 -5.78 -5.41 -18.24
CA LEU A 160 -5.26 -6.69 -17.77
C LEU A 160 -3.72 -6.65 -17.76
N THR A 161 -3.11 -7.05 -16.65
CA THR A 161 -1.66 -7.17 -16.55
C THR A 161 -1.17 -8.42 -17.30
N ILE A 162 -0.31 -8.22 -18.28
CA ILE A 162 0.32 -9.32 -19.02
C ILE A 162 1.48 -9.90 -18.21
N ARG A 163 2.30 -9.03 -17.60
CA ARG A 163 3.42 -9.40 -16.73
C ARG A 163 3.76 -8.27 -15.77
N SER A 164 4.28 -8.61 -14.60
CA SER A 164 4.94 -7.67 -13.70
C SER A 164 6.43 -7.61 -14.04
N SER A 165 6.93 -6.45 -14.40
CA SER A 165 8.35 -6.26 -14.73
C SER A 165 9.19 -5.83 -13.53
N LYS A 166 8.56 -5.17 -12.55
CA LYS A 166 9.18 -4.75 -11.29
C LYS A 166 8.11 -4.63 -10.21
N ASN A 167 8.38 -5.19 -9.05
CA ASN A 167 7.55 -5.06 -7.86
C ASN A 167 8.46 -5.18 -6.63
N LEU A 168 8.98 -4.04 -6.18
CA LEU A 168 9.81 -3.95 -4.98
C LEU A 168 8.99 -3.32 -3.87
N PRO A 169 9.12 -3.79 -2.62
CA PRO A 169 8.47 -3.16 -1.48
C PRO A 169 9.10 -1.80 -1.16
N GLY A 170 8.34 -0.95 -0.47
CA GLY A 170 8.82 0.26 0.17
C GLY A 170 9.26 1.37 -0.80
N VAL A 171 10.29 2.10 -0.41
CA VAL A 171 10.80 3.30 -1.10
C VAL A 171 12.31 3.19 -1.33
N PRO A 172 12.88 3.89 -2.32
CA PRO A 172 14.33 3.97 -2.45
C PRO A 172 14.90 4.74 -1.27
N LEU A 173 15.76 4.10 -0.49
CA LEU A 173 16.47 4.73 0.62
C LEU A 173 17.83 5.25 0.12
N PRO A 174 18.29 6.44 0.59
CA PRO A 174 19.66 6.88 0.34
C PRO A 174 20.60 5.93 1.08
N VAL A 175 21.43 5.19 0.34
CA VAL A 175 22.47 4.30 0.86
C VAL A 175 23.80 4.99 0.67
#